data_da649365a6efe3b2ad75ee383af1ca8e
#
_entry.id   da649365a6efe3b2ad75ee383af1ca8e
#
_cell.length_a   1.000
_cell.length_b   1.000
_cell.length_c   1.000
_cell.angle_alpha   90.00
_cell.angle_beta   90.00
_cell.angle_gamma   90.00
#
_symmetry.space_group_name_H-M   'P 1'
#
loop_
_entity.id
_entity.type
_entity.pdbx_description
1 polymer ?
#
loop_
_entity_poly.entity_id
_entity_poly.type
_entity_poly.pdbx_seq_one_letter_code
_entity_poly.pdbx_strand_id
1 'polypeptide(L)'
;MLASEMIVNHQEKAYALLQADAEKILKLIKVQMDNLTMPQCPLYEEVLDTQMFGLSREIDFAVRLGLLDSKDGKAIIDKLEKEVSALHDASLRK
;
A
#
# COMPACT_ATOMS: atom_id res chain seq x y z
N MET A 1 -32.14 -3.56 -7.76
CA MET A 1 -31.23 -4.36 -8.60
C MET A 1 -30.11 -3.54 -9.22
N LEU A 2 -30.44 -2.46 -9.92
CA LEU A 2 -29.43 -1.59 -10.49
C LEU A 2 -28.51 -0.97 -9.43
N ALA A 3 -29.07 -0.59 -8.29
CA ALA A 3 -28.28 -0.03 -7.19
C ALA A 3 -27.28 -1.04 -6.62
N SER A 4 -27.68 -2.31 -6.50
CA SER A 4 -26.79 -3.36 -6.00
C SER A 4 -25.65 -3.63 -6.98
N GLU A 5 -25.95 -3.64 -8.28
CA GLU A 5 -24.92 -3.82 -9.30
C GLU A 5 -23.94 -2.67 -9.32
N MET A 6 -24.43 -1.44 -9.14
CA MET A 6 -23.57 -0.25 -9.06
C MET A 6 -22.66 -0.30 -7.85
N ILE A 7 -23.16 -0.74 -6.70
CA ILE A 7 -22.38 -0.85 -5.47
C ILE A 7 -21.28 -1.90 -5.65
N VAL A 8 -21.60 -3.08 -6.18
CA VAL A 8 -20.62 -4.14 -6.42
C VAL A 8 -19.55 -3.65 -7.38
N ASN A 9 -19.95 -2.96 -8.44
CA ASN A 9 -19.02 -2.41 -9.43
C ASN A 9 -18.07 -1.39 -8.78
N HIS A 10 -18.58 -0.53 -7.91
CA HIS A 10 -17.76 0.44 -7.19
C HIS A 10 -16.81 -0.24 -6.20
N GLN A 11 -17.25 -1.31 -5.55
CA GLN A 11 -16.41 -2.09 -4.66
C GLN A 11 -15.23 -2.72 -5.41
N GLU A 12 -15.51 -3.31 -6.57
CA GLU A 12 -14.46 -3.89 -7.41
C GLU A 12 -13.47 -2.84 -7.87
N LYS A 13 -13.95 -1.68 -8.29
CA LYS A 13 -13.09 -0.57 -8.72
C LYS A 13 -12.25 -0.03 -7.57
N ALA A 14 -12.85 0.14 -6.40
CA ALA A 14 -12.13 0.63 -5.23
C ALA A 14 -11.00 -0.33 -4.86
N TYR A 15 -11.30 -1.63 -4.82
CA TYR A 15 -10.31 -2.64 -4.51
C TYR A 15 -9.16 -2.63 -5.53
N ALA A 16 -9.51 -2.58 -6.83
CA ALA A 16 -8.52 -2.58 -7.89
C ALA A 16 -7.60 -1.35 -7.82
N LEU A 17 -8.16 -0.17 -7.56
CA LEU A 17 -7.38 1.05 -7.44
C LEU A 17 -6.44 1.01 -6.23
N LEU A 18 -6.94 0.52 -5.09
CA LEU A 18 -6.12 0.42 -3.88
C LEU A 18 -5.00 -0.61 -4.06
N GLN A 19 -5.28 -1.72 -4.74
CA GLN A 19 -4.25 -2.70 -5.06
C GLN A 19 -3.20 -2.10 -6.01
N ALA A 20 -3.63 -1.33 -7.00
CA ALA A 20 -2.69 -0.67 -7.92
C ALA A 20 -1.80 0.33 -7.18
N ASP A 21 -2.37 1.09 -6.25
CA ASP A 21 -1.58 2.04 -5.45
C ASP A 21 -0.62 1.31 -4.52
N ALA A 22 -1.06 0.19 -3.93
CA ALA A 22 -0.19 -0.64 -3.12
C ALA A 22 0.97 -1.21 -3.94
N GLU A 23 0.71 -1.63 -5.17
CA GLU A 23 1.77 -2.14 -6.06
C GLU A 23 2.83 -1.08 -6.37
N LYS A 24 2.43 0.17 -6.49
CA LYS A 24 3.39 1.28 -6.69
C LYS A 24 4.35 1.39 -5.51
N ILE A 25 3.82 1.25 -4.30
CA ILE A 25 4.64 1.30 -3.09
C ILE A 25 5.56 0.07 -3.03
N LEU A 26 5.04 -1.11 -3.37
CA LEU A 26 5.86 -2.32 -3.43
C LEU A 26 7.03 -2.18 -4.40
N LYS A 27 6.82 -1.54 -5.54
CA LYS A 27 7.88 -1.27 -6.50
C LYS A 27 8.96 -0.36 -5.93
N LEU A 28 8.57 0.66 -5.17
CA LEU A 28 9.53 1.53 -4.49
C LEU A 28 10.39 0.73 -3.51
N ILE A 29 9.75 -0.12 -2.73
CA ILE A 29 10.45 -0.97 -1.76
C ILE A 29 11.40 -1.92 -2.50
N LYS A 30 10.94 -2.54 -3.57
CA LYS A 30 11.74 -3.49 -4.34
C LYS A 30 12.97 -2.84 -4.96
N VAL A 31 12.81 -1.64 -5.51
CA VAL A 31 13.95 -0.91 -6.06
C VAL A 31 15.02 -0.68 -5.00
N GLN A 32 14.61 -0.30 -3.80
CA GLN A 32 15.54 -0.09 -2.70
C GLN A 32 16.19 -1.40 -2.25
N MET A 33 15.41 -2.50 -2.20
CA MET A 33 15.95 -3.81 -1.87
C MET A 33 17.01 -4.26 -2.86
N ASP A 34 16.79 -3.99 -4.14
CA ASP A 34 17.72 -4.38 -5.20
C ASP A 34 18.98 -3.49 -5.21
N ASN A 35 18.97 -2.38 -4.51
CA ASN A 35 20.04 -1.39 -4.53
C ASN A 35 20.57 -1.06 -3.13
N LEU A 36 20.62 -2.04 -2.25
CA LEU A 36 21.05 -1.85 -0.86
C LEU A 36 22.49 -1.38 -0.72
N THR A 37 23.34 -1.66 -1.70
CA THR A 37 24.74 -1.22 -1.71
C THR A 37 24.91 0.21 -2.17
N MET A 38 23.86 0.81 -2.74
CA MET A 38 23.88 2.19 -3.20
C MET A 38 23.56 3.13 -2.04
N PRO A 39 24.12 4.36 -2.03
CA PRO A 39 23.71 5.34 -1.03
C PRO A 39 22.22 5.62 -1.16
N GLN A 40 21.51 5.58 -0.04
CA GLN A 40 20.09 5.89 -0.03
C GLN A 40 19.86 7.39 -0.07
N CYS A 41 18.83 7.81 -0.81
CA CYS A 41 18.38 9.19 -0.75
C CYS A 41 17.89 9.46 0.69
N PRO A 42 18.36 10.54 1.34
CA PRO A 42 17.91 10.85 2.70
C PRO A 42 16.40 10.99 2.85
N LEU A 43 15.71 11.32 1.75
CA LEU A 43 14.26 11.50 1.76
C LEU A 43 13.48 10.22 1.48
N TYR A 44 14.18 9.11 1.23
CA TYR A 44 13.50 7.86 0.83
C TYR A 44 12.49 7.39 1.88
N GLU A 45 12.91 7.35 3.14
CA GLU A 45 12.01 6.91 4.22
C GLU A 45 10.82 7.83 4.36
N GLU A 46 11.02 9.15 4.23
CA GLU A 46 9.92 10.11 4.29
C GLU A 46 8.94 9.92 3.14
N VAL A 47 9.44 9.68 1.92
CA VAL A 47 8.58 9.41 0.77
C VAL A 47 7.79 8.15 0.99
N LEU A 48 8.44 7.08 1.45
CA LEU A 48 7.76 5.81 1.71
C LEU A 48 6.68 5.96 2.78
N ASP A 49 7.01 6.62 3.90
CA ASP A 49 6.05 6.85 4.98
C ASP A 49 4.87 7.68 4.50
N THR A 50 5.11 8.70 3.69
CA THR A 50 4.05 9.54 3.14
C THR A 50 3.13 8.73 2.23
N GLN A 51 3.70 7.88 1.38
CA GLN A 51 2.93 7.00 0.50
C GLN A 51 2.09 6.01 1.30
N MET A 52 2.69 5.40 2.31
CA MET A 52 1.99 4.44 3.19
C MET A 52 0.85 5.12 3.94
N PHE A 53 1.10 6.31 4.47
CA PHE A 53 0.07 7.07 5.18
C PHE A 53 -1.07 7.42 4.22
N GLY A 54 -0.76 7.91 3.02
CA GLY A 54 -1.76 8.25 2.02
C GLY A 54 -2.65 7.05 1.68
N LEU A 55 -2.03 5.89 1.45
CA LEU A 55 -2.77 4.68 1.15
C LEU A 55 -3.66 4.26 2.32
N SER A 56 -3.15 4.34 3.55
CA SER A 56 -3.94 3.97 4.72
C SER A 56 -5.17 4.88 4.88
N ARG A 57 -5.05 6.16 4.55
CA ARG A 57 -6.18 7.08 4.58
C ARG A 57 -7.21 6.77 3.50
N GLU A 58 -6.74 6.42 2.30
CA GLU A 58 -7.63 6.01 1.21
C GLU A 58 -8.39 4.73 1.58
N ILE A 59 -7.71 3.76 2.17
CA ILE A 59 -8.32 2.51 2.62
C ILE A 59 -9.38 2.80 3.69
N ASP A 60 -9.04 3.62 4.69
CA ASP A 60 -9.97 3.98 5.74
C ASP A 60 -11.24 4.64 5.15
N PHE A 61 -11.06 5.55 4.22
CA PHE A 61 -12.16 6.23 3.55
C PHE A 61 -13.05 5.21 2.82
N ALA A 62 -12.44 4.30 2.07
CA ALA A 62 -13.17 3.29 1.32
C ALA A 62 -13.94 2.34 2.25
N VAL A 63 -13.33 1.93 3.38
CA VAL A 63 -13.99 1.08 4.36
C VAL A 63 -15.20 1.80 4.98
N ARG A 64 -15.01 3.05 5.35
CA ARG A 64 -16.09 3.84 5.97
C ARG A 64 -17.27 4.08 5.02
N LEU A 65 -16.99 4.15 3.72
CA LEU A 65 -18.03 4.28 2.69
C LEU A 65 -18.70 2.95 2.34
N GLY A 66 -18.19 1.83 2.85
CA GLY A 66 -18.70 0.51 2.50
C GLY A 66 -18.21 0.03 1.14
N LEU A 67 -17.18 0.65 0.58
CA LEU A 67 -16.61 0.25 -0.70
C LEU A 67 -15.53 -0.83 -0.57
N LEU A 68 -15.04 -1.07 0.64
CA LEU A 68 -13.99 -2.05 0.89
C LEU A 68 -14.25 -2.72 2.23
N ASP A 69 -14.08 -4.04 2.27
CA ASP A 69 -14.14 -4.79 3.53
C ASP A 69 -12.91 -4.43 4.36
N SER A 70 -13.10 -4.23 5.68
CA SER A 70 -12.01 -3.88 6.58
C SER A 70 -10.91 -4.94 6.60
N LYS A 71 -11.26 -6.21 6.41
CA LYS A 71 -10.28 -7.29 6.34
C LYS A 71 -9.39 -7.18 5.13
N ASP A 72 -9.98 -6.82 3.99
CA ASP A 72 -9.23 -6.62 2.75
C ASP A 72 -8.29 -5.42 2.87
N GLY A 73 -8.78 -4.33 3.47
CA GLY A 73 -7.97 -3.15 3.70
C GLY A 73 -6.78 -3.45 4.61
N LYS A 74 -7.04 -4.18 5.70
CA LYS A 74 -6.00 -4.58 6.62
C LYS A 74 -4.96 -5.47 5.94
N ALA A 75 -5.40 -6.40 5.10
CA ALA A 75 -4.49 -7.30 4.38
C ALA A 75 -3.55 -6.53 3.46
N ILE A 76 -4.06 -5.51 2.78
CA ILE A 76 -3.22 -4.66 1.90
C ILE A 76 -2.12 -3.98 2.71
N ILE A 77 -2.49 -3.35 3.82
CA ILE A 77 -1.53 -2.63 4.67
C ILE A 77 -0.54 -3.59 5.33
N ASP A 78 -1.02 -4.72 5.85
CA ASP A 78 -0.15 -5.71 6.51
C ASP A 78 0.92 -6.24 5.56
N LYS A 79 0.56 -6.48 4.31
CA LYS A 79 1.52 -6.93 3.30
C LYS A 79 2.61 -5.89 3.07
N LEU A 80 2.23 -4.63 2.95
CA LEU A 80 3.18 -3.53 2.75
C LEU A 80 4.08 -3.35 3.97
N GLU A 81 3.52 -3.38 5.17
CA GLU A 81 4.29 -3.25 6.40
C GLU A 81 5.33 -4.36 6.53
N LYS A 82 4.97 -5.57 6.13
CA LYS A 82 5.87 -6.71 6.12
C LYS A 82 7.07 -6.47 5.19
N GLU A 83 6.79 -5.94 4.01
CA GLU A 83 7.84 -5.63 3.04
C GLU A 83 8.72 -4.47 3.50
N VAL A 84 8.14 -3.46 4.13
CA VAL A 84 8.89 -2.34 4.72
C VAL A 84 9.82 -2.85 5.84
N SER A 85 9.31 -3.73 6.70
CA SER A 85 10.13 -4.35 7.76
C SER A 85 11.29 -5.14 7.18
N ALA A 86 11.03 -5.91 6.13
CA ALA A 86 12.07 -6.70 5.47
C ALA A 86 13.16 -5.80 4.88
N LEU A 87 12.76 -4.68 4.29
CA LEU A 87 13.71 -3.70 3.74
C LEU A 87 14.55 -3.09 4.87
N HIS A 88 13.91 -2.70 5.96
CA HIS A 88 14.59 -2.11 7.09
C HIS A 88 15.64 -3.08 7.67
N ASP A 89 15.24 -4.34 7.88
CA ASP A 89 16.12 -5.37 8.40
C ASP A 89 17.31 -5.63 7.45
N ALA A 90 17.05 -5.66 6.15
CA ALA A 90 18.11 -5.86 5.15
C ALA A 90 19.08 -4.67 5.16
N SER A 91 18.59 -3.46 5.33
CA SER A 91 19.43 -2.26 5.40
C SER A 91 20.35 -2.28 6.62
N LEU A 92 19.87 -2.81 7.74
CA LEU A 92 20.66 -2.89 8.98
C LEU A 92 21.78 -3.93 8.88
N ARG A 93 21.68 -4.91 7.98
CA ARG A 93 22.67 -5.97 7.83
C ARG A 93 23.86 -5.56 6.98
N LYS A 94 23.83 -4.40 6.40
CA LYS A 94 24.98 -3.88 5.68
C LYS A 94 26.11 -3.48 6.64
#